data_fd2abb31d017a8121898a167152dd425
#
_entry.id   fd2abb31d017a8121898a167152dd425
#
_cell.length_a   1.000
_cell.length_b   1.000
_cell.length_c   1.000
_cell.angle_alpha   90.00
_cell.angle_beta   90.00
_cell.angle_gamma   90.00
#
_symmetry.space_group_name_H-M   'P 1'
#
loop_
_entity.id
_entity.type
_entity.pdbx_description
1 polymer ?
#
loop_
_entity_poly.entity_id
_entity_poly.type
_entity_poly.pdbx_seq_one_letter_code
_entity_poly.pdbx_strand_id
1 'polypeptide(L)'
;MRPIVLSGHTRSLNQIKFNREGDLLFSVSKDNLVNVWYSHNGERLGTYNGHNGTVWSVDVDKDTKLLITGSADNQMRLWEVQTGTCLYVWEFPTAVKRVAFNSDGTQVLMITEERMGYRGALRVFEINRDPATWTQQSQEPMRTITFSGSKATVAAFDAFDTHIITGHENGKVALYTHDAKEPESGIDAELEVHYVNAHTENVTDLQLSWDSTYFITSSKDKTSHIIDATTLDVIKTYPTDTPLNSAITLPTRPYVVVGGGQEAMSVTTTSARQGKFESRFWHKVFAEECARLPGHFGPINTLAVHPTGNAYASGGEDGYVRINWFDDSFFKTKPYGADFEIADEDQ
;
A
#
# COMPACT_ATOMS: atom_id res chain seq x y z
N MET A 1 -13.45 -18.11 11.20
CA MET A 1 -13.30 -16.72 10.74
C MET A 1 -14.53 -16.30 9.95
N ARG A 2 -15.24 -15.24 10.35
CA ARG A 2 -16.39 -14.68 9.60
C ARG A 2 -15.99 -13.26 9.18
N PRO A 3 -15.98 -12.93 7.88
CA PRO A 3 -15.64 -11.58 7.45
C PRO A 3 -16.77 -10.60 7.75
N ILE A 4 -16.40 -9.40 8.19
CA ILE A 4 -17.28 -8.23 8.16
C ILE A 4 -17.22 -7.66 6.76
N VAL A 5 -18.36 -7.61 6.08
CA VAL A 5 -18.45 -7.12 4.69
C VAL A 5 -18.96 -5.69 4.69
N LEU A 6 -18.12 -4.77 4.18
CA LEU A 6 -18.44 -3.35 4.07
C LEU A 6 -18.95 -3.06 2.66
N SER A 7 -20.18 -2.56 2.57
CA SER A 7 -20.84 -2.20 1.32
C SER A 7 -21.07 -0.69 1.28
N GLY A 8 -20.60 -0.03 0.25
CA GLY A 8 -20.77 1.43 0.13
C GLY A 8 -20.03 2.04 -1.05
N HIS A 9 -19.15 1.29 -1.68
CA HIS A 9 -18.57 1.67 -2.97
C HIS A 9 -19.35 1.04 -4.13
N THR A 10 -19.50 1.81 -5.21
CA THR A 10 -20.22 1.37 -6.41
C THR A 10 -19.31 0.84 -7.51
N ARG A 11 -17.99 1.03 -7.34
CA ARG A 11 -16.95 0.58 -8.26
C ARG A 11 -15.80 -0.07 -7.49
N SER A 12 -14.83 -0.59 -8.24
CA SER A 12 -13.69 -1.30 -7.68
C SER A 12 -12.88 -0.45 -6.70
N LEU A 13 -12.38 -1.11 -5.68
CA LEU A 13 -11.47 -0.53 -4.71
C LEU A 13 -10.05 -0.44 -5.27
N ASN A 14 -9.36 0.63 -4.94
CA ASN A 14 -7.96 0.83 -5.33
C ASN A 14 -7.00 0.67 -4.14
N GLN A 15 -7.37 1.22 -2.98
CA GLN A 15 -6.57 1.08 -1.77
C GLN A 15 -7.43 1.10 -0.52
N ILE A 16 -6.99 0.39 0.50
CA ILE A 16 -7.51 0.44 1.86
C ILE A 16 -6.35 0.66 2.83
N LYS A 17 -6.63 1.35 3.94
CA LYS A 17 -5.63 1.65 4.96
C LYS A 17 -6.27 1.68 6.34
N PHE A 18 -5.70 0.99 7.33
CA PHE A 18 -6.04 1.20 8.73
C PHE A 18 -5.29 2.42 9.27
N ASN A 19 -5.88 3.11 10.24
CA ASN A 19 -5.13 4.06 11.05
C ASN A 19 -4.21 3.31 12.03
N ARG A 20 -3.34 4.05 12.72
CA ARG A 20 -2.34 3.47 13.62
C ARG A 20 -2.95 2.70 14.80
N GLU A 21 -4.10 3.13 15.29
CA GLU A 21 -4.81 2.49 16.41
C GLU A 21 -5.62 1.25 15.96
N GLY A 22 -5.96 1.19 14.66
CA GLY A 22 -6.69 0.08 14.06
C GLY A 22 -8.22 0.18 14.22
N ASP A 23 -8.74 1.18 14.90
CA ASP A 23 -10.17 1.38 15.10
C ASP A 23 -10.89 1.89 13.83
N LEU A 24 -10.15 2.57 12.94
CA LEU A 24 -10.66 3.08 11.67
C LEU A 24 -10.02 2.40 10.46
N LEU A 25 -10.83 2.23 9.43
CA LEU A 25 -10.41 1.78 8.12
C LEU A 25 -10.85 2.79 7.07
N PHE A 26 -9.92 3.23 6.23
CA PHE A 26 -10.17 4.10 5.09
C PHE A 26 -10.16 3.28 3.81
N SER A 27 -11.08 3.60 2.89
CA SER A 27 -11.18 2.92 1.60
C SER A 27 -11.40 3.92 0.47
N VAL A 28 -10.70 3.72 -0.65
CA VAL A 28 -10.79 4.55 -1.86
C VAL A 28 -11.08 3.71 -3.08
N SER A 29 -11.85 4.27 -3.99
CA SER A 29 -12.42 3.55 -5.12
C SER A 29 -12.41 4.36 -6.42
N LYS A 30 -12.68 3.65 -7.52
CA LYS A 30 -12.94 4.25 -8.84
C LYS A 30 -14.25 5.05 -8.90
N ASP A 31 -15.07 5.04 -7.85
CA ASP A 31 -16.30 5.83 -7.73
C ASP A 31 -16.11 7.25 -7.21
N ASN A 32 -14.84 7.72 -7.10
CA ASN A 32 -14.40 9.04 -6.63
C ASN A 32 -14.59 9.26 -5.12
N LEU A 33 -15.08 8.27 -4.39
CA LEU A 33 -15.38 8.39 -2.97
C LEU A 33 -14.23 7.87 -2.11
N VAL A 34 -14.08 8.50 -0.96
CA VAL A 34 -13.24 8.04 0.14
C VAL A 34 -14.14 7.80 1.34
N ASN A 35 -14.23 6.58 1.81
CA ASN A 35 -15.06 6.21 2.94
C ASN A 35 -14.23 5.88 4.16
N VAL A 36 -14.74 6.20 5.34
CA VAL A 36 -14.18 5.80 6.64
C VAL A 36 -15.18 4.93 7.39
N TRP A 37 -14.66 3.87 8.01
CA TRP A 37 -15.41 2.81 8.65
C TRP A 37 -14.85 2.50 10.03
N TYR A 38 -15.71 2.11 10.98
CA TYR A 38 -15.24 1.42 12.17
C TYR A 38 -14.78 0.01 11.81
N SER A 39 -13.57 -0.36 12.21
CA SER A 39 -12.99 -1.68 11.90
C SER A 39 -13.68 -2.82 12.65
N HIS A 40 -14.17 -2.58 13.86
CA HIS A 40 -14.72 -3.60 14.74
C HIS A 40 -16.12 -4.07 14.33
N ASN A 41 -16.94 -3.22 13.72
CA ASN A 41 -18.31 -3.55 13.34
C ASN A 41 -18.63 -3.28 11.86
N GLY A 42 -17.77 -2.56 11.15
CA GLY A 42 -17.96 -2.23 9.74
C GLY A 42 -18.96 -1.09 9.48
N GLU A 43 -19.35 -0.36 10.50
CA GLU A 43 -20.24 0.81 10.36
C GLU A 43 -19.50 1.94 9.63
N ARG A 44 -20.16 2.53 8.62
CA ARG A 44 -19.60 3.67 7.89
C ARG A 44 -19.80 4.95 8.70
N LEU A 45 -18.68 5.58 9.09
CA LEU A 45 -18.69 6.86 9.80
C LEU A 45 -18.96 8.04 8.90
N GLY A 46 -18.38 8.02 7.69
CA GLY A 46 -18.51 9.15 6.79
C GLY A 46 -17.89 8.90 5.42
N THR A 47 -17.99 9.93 4.60
CA THR A 47 -17.45 9.98 3.24
C THR A 47 -16.82 11.34 2.99
N TYR A 48 -15.58 11.35 2.51
CA TYR A 48 -14.88 12.57 2.09
C TYR A 48 -15.22 12.83 0.63
N ASN A 49 -16.04 13.85 0.39
CA ASN A 49 -16.54 14.23 -0.93
C ASN A 49 -15.74 15.41 -1.49
N GLY A 50 -15.33 15.31 -2.76
CA GLY A 50 -14.66 16.42 -3.43
C GLY A 50 -13.88 16.02 -4.67
N HIS A 51 -13.33 14.79 -4.73
CA HIS A 51 -12.68 14.32 -5.93
C HIS A 51 -13.66 14.11 -7.09
N ASN A 52 -13.23 14.48 -8.30
CA ASN A 52 -14.00 14.32 -9.54
C ASN A 52 -13.47 13.17 -10.42
N GLY A 53 -12.46 12.48 -9.98
CA GLY A 53 -11.83 11.35 -10.66
C GLY A 53 -11.54 10.19 -9.70
N THR A 54 -11.21 9.05 -10.27
CA THR A 54 -10.78 7.85 -9.49
C THR A 54 -9.79 8.20 -8.41
N VAL A 55 -10.09 7.87 -7.16
CA VAL A 55 -9.12 8.01 -6.07
C VAL A 55 -8.24 6.77 -6.06
N TRP A 56 -6.93 6.99 -6.25
CA TRP A 56 -5.96 5.91 -6.36
C TRP A 56 -5.35 5.51 -5.03
N SER A 57 -5.07 6.48 -4.18
CA SER A 57 -4.30 6.26 -2.96
C SER A 57 -4.83 7.09 -1.81
N VAL A 58 -4.67 6.56 -0.61
CA VAL A 58 -5.03 7.18 0.66
C VAL A 58 -4.00 6.83 1.71
N ASP A 59 -3.66 7.79 2.54
CA ASP A 59 -2.90 7.54 3.75
C ASP A 59 -3.39 8.45 4.89
N VAL A 60 -3.17 8.03 6.12
CA VAL A 60 -3.59 8.74 7.32
C VAL A 60 -2.39 8.95 8.22
N ASP A 61 -2.31 10.13 8.84
CA ASP A 61 -1.22 10.47 9.74
C ASP A 61 -1.26 9.64 11.04
N LYS A 62 -0.14 9.62 11.77
CA LYS A 62 0.01 8.83 13.00
C LYS A 62 -1.00 9.16 14.09
N ASP A 63 -1.48 10.40 14.13
CA ASP A 63 -2.41 10.89 15.15
C ASP A 63 -3.88 10.79 14.73
N THR A 64 -4.14 10.26 13.52
CA THR A 64 -5.47 10.12 12.93
C THR A 64 -6.23 11.47 12.84
N LYS A 65 -5.49 12.56 12.61
CA LYS A 65 -6.05 13.91 12.46
C LYS A 65 -6.16 14.34 11.01
N LEU A 66 -5.17 13.95 10.20
CA LEU A 66 -5.03 14.34 8.81
C LEU A 66 -5.10 13.11 7.90
N LEU A 67 -5.82 13.24 6.81
CA LEU A 67 -5.92 12.25 5.74
C LEU A 67 -5.42 12.89 4.45
N ILE A 68 -4.65 12.14 3.67
CA ILE A 68 -4.18 12.56 2.34
C ILE A 68 -4.72 11.61 1.29
N THR A 69 -5.11 12.15 0.15
CA THR A 69 -5.65 11.37 -0.97
C THR A 69 -5.05 11.82 -2.29
N GLY A 70 -4.82 10.87 -3.19
CA GLY A 70 -4.34 11.11 -4.55
C GLY A 70 -5.32 10.58 -5.59
N SER A 71 -5.60 11.37 -6.64
CA SER A 71 -6.67 11.07 -7.58
C SER A 71 -6.28 11.28 -9.06
N ALA A 72 -7.08 10.66 -9.92
CA ALA A 72 -7.04 10.82 -11.37
C ALA A 72 -7.53 12.19 -11.86
N ASP A 73 -8.13 13.01 -10.99
CA ASP A 73 -8.48 14.41 -11.26
C ASP A 73 -7.25 15.35 -11.21
N ASN A 74 -6.06 14.79 -11.12
CA ASN A 74 -4.78 15.50 -11.02
C ASN A 74 -4.59 16.27 -9.70
N GLN A 75 -5.34 15.91 -8.67
CA GLN A 75 -5.30 16.58 -7.38
C GLN A 75 -4.80 15.63 -6.28
N MET A 76 -4.06 16.20 -5.35
CA MET A 76 -3.81 15.67 -4.02
C MET A 76 -4.57 16.54 -3.03
N ARG A 77 -5.29 15.93 -2.10
CA ARG A 77 -6.12 16.65 -1.14
C ARG A 77 -5.79 16.25 0.28
N LEU A 78 -5.69 17.27 1.14
CA LEU A 78 -5.54 17.12 2.59
C LEU A 78 -6.91 17.32 3.25
N TRP A 79 -7.27 16.42 4.16
CA TRP A 79 -8.55 16.42 4.85
C TRP A 79 -8.34 16.37 6.35
N GLU A 80 -9.25 16.99 7.08
CA GLU A 80 -9.41 16.74 8.50
C GLU A 80 -10.22 15.44 8.69
N VAL A 81 -9.65 14.49 9.42
CA VAL A 81 -10.27 13.16 9.59
C VAL A 81 -11.60 13.25 10.32
N GLN A 82 -11.67 14.04 11.38
CA GLN A 82 -12.83 14.11 12.26
C GLN A 82 -14.07 14.72 11.57
N THR A 83 -13.89 15.75 10.78
CA THR A 83 -15.00 16.50 10.17
C THR A 83 -15.25 16.14 8.72
N GLY A 84 -14.28 15.54 8.05
CA GLY A 84 -14.31 15.29 6.61
C GLY A 84 -14.10 16.55 5.77
N THR A 85 -13.66 17.67 6.38
CA THR A 85 -13.42 18.92 5.69
C THR A 85 -12.14 18.84 4.86
N CYS A 86 -12.20 19.27 3.60
CA CYS A 86 -11.02 19.43 2.76
C CYS A 86 -10.26 20.70 3.21
N LEU A 87 -9.04 20.50 3.73
CA LEU A 87 -8.21 21.59 4.24
C LEU A 87 -7.41 22.26 3.13
N TYR A 88 -6.89 21.46 2.19
CA TYR A 88 -6.06 21.98 1.13
C TYR A 88 -6.08 21.10 -0.12
N VAL A 89 -5.83 21.70 -1.29
CA VAL A 89 -5.78 21.03 -2.59
C VAL A 89 -4.52 21.44 -3.33
N TRP A 90 -3.70 20.46 -3.71
CA TRP A 90 -2.60 20.64 -4.65
C TRP A 90 -3.05 20.17 -6.03
N GLU A 91 -2.72 20.94 -7.06
CA GLU A 91 -3.04 20.63 -8.45
C GLU A 91 -1.75 20.31 -9.24
N PHE A 92 -1.80 19.26 -10.05
CA PHE A 92 -0.67 18.78 -10.82
C PHE A 92 -1.04 18.62 -12.30
N PRO A 93 -0.05 18.59 -13.21
CA PRO A 93 -0.31 18.36 -14.63
C PRO A 93 -0.89 16.98 -14.94
N THR A 94 -0.63 15.99 -14.07
CA THR A 94 -1.02 14.59 -14.28
C THR A 94 -1.55 13.96 -13.01
N ALA A 95 -2.21 12.79 -13.17
CA ALA A 95 -2.84 12.06 -12.08
C ALA A 95 -1.87 11.73 -10.94
N VAL A 96 -2.36 11.83 -9.71
CA VAL A 96 -1.64 11.43 -8.48
C VAL A 96 -1.96 9.97 -8.20
N LYS A 97 -0.95 9.10 -8.34
CA LYS A 97 -1.11 7.64 -8.23
C LYS A 97 -0.85 7.09 -6.84
N ARG A 98 0.08 7.68 -6.11
CA ARG A 98 0.42 7.23 -4.75
C ARG A 98 0.63 8.45 -3.85
N VAL A 99 0.21 8.31 -2.61
CA VAL A 99 0.50 9.25 -1.52
C VAL A 99 0.86 8.46 -0.27
N ALA A 100 1.77 8.99 0.54
CA ALA A 100 2.09 8.43 1.85
C ALA A 100 2.63 9.51 2.80
N PHE A 101 2.23 9.47 4.05
CA PHE A 101 2.85 10.24 5.13
C PHE A 101 4.18 9.62 5.53
N ASN A 102 5.08 10.45 6.04
CA ASN A 102 6.24 9.98 6.78
C ASN A 102 5.84 9.54 8.21
N SER A 103 6.78 8.98 8.96
CA SER A 103 6.53 8.44 10.30
C SER A 103 5.98 9.47 11.28
N ASP A 104 6.41 10.73 11.15
CA ASP A 104 5.99 11.85 12.00
C ASP A 104 4.71 12.54 11.53
N GLY A 105 4.27 12.30 10.30
CA GLY A 105 3.15 12.99 9.66
C GLY A 105 3.44 14.45 9.33
N THR A 106 4.71 14.85 9.32
CA THR A 106 5.16 16.20 8.96
C THR A 106 5.42 16.38 7.49
N GLN A 107 5.56 15.27 6.77
CA GLN A 107 5.83 15.26 5.33
C GLN A 107 4.92 14.27 4.62
N VAL A 108 4.67 14.55 3.36
CA VAL A 108 3.92 13.69 2.45
C VAL A 108 4.71 13.51 1.17
N LEU A 109 4.93 12.26 0.77
CA LEU A 109 5.38 11.95 -0.57
C LEU A 109 4.18 11.70 -1.49
N MET A 110 4.35 12.00 -2.76
CA MET A 110 3.39 11.68 -3.81
C MET A 110 4.08 11.31 -5.11
N ILE A 111 3.44 10.45 -5.90
CA ILE A 111 3.89 10.08 -7.24
C ILE A 111 2.86 10.53 -8.26
N THR A 112 3.32 11.25 -9.30
CA THR A 112 2.51 11.59 -10.46
C THR A 112 2.76 10.63 -11.61
N GLU A 113 1.71 10.38 -12.40
CA GLU A 113 1.78 9.58 -13.62
C GLU A 113 2.53 10.32 -14.75
N GLU A 114 3.31 9.57 -15.52
CA GLU A 114 3.83 10.09 -16.79
C GLU A 114 2.73 10.07 -17.84
N ARG A 115 2.35 11.24 -18.35
CA ARG A 115 1.29 11.37 -19.35
C ARG A 115 1.41 12.67 -20.15
N MET A 116 1.02 12.63 -21.42
CA MET A 116 0.95 13.82 -22.31
C MET A 116 2.23 14.65 -22.37
N GLY A 117 3.41 14.01 -22.32
CA GLY A 117 4.71 14.69 -22.35
C GLY A 117 5.21 15.19 -20.99
N TYR A 118 4.40 15.11 -19.93
CA TYR A 118 4.85 15.35 -18.57
C TYR A 118 5.48 14.08 -17.99
N ARG A 119 6.70 14.20 -17.48
CA ARG A 119 7.38 13.07 -16.82
C ARG A 119 6.73 12.78 -15.48
N GLY A 120 6.63 11.48 -15.14
CA GLY A 120 6.30 11.06 -13.79
C GLY A 120 7.38 11.51 -12.82
N ALA A 121 6.95 11.96 -11.65
CA ALA A 121 7.87 12.42 -10.61
C ALA A 121 7.34 12.05 -9.22
N LEU A 122 8.28 11.80 -8.32
CA LEU A 122 8.02 11.77 -6.88
C LEU A 122 8.27 13.17 -6.32
N ARG A 123 7.33 13.66 -5.53
CA ARG A 123 7.49 14.94 -4.82
C ARG A 123 7.23 14.76 -3.35
N VAL A 124 7.98 15.51 -2.55
CA VAL A 124 7.80 15.54 -1.10
C VAL A 124 7.39 16.94 -0.69
N PHE A 125 6.35 17.04 0.12
CA PHE A 125 5.80 18.28 0.65
C PHE A 125 5.90 18.27 2.18
N GLU A 126 6.21 19.41 2.75
CA GLU A 126 6.08 19.66 4.18
C GLU A 126 4.61 19.93 4.51
N ILE A 127 4.10 19.36 5.59
CA ILE A 127 2.71 19.52 6.03
C ILE A 127 2.66 20.36 7.29
N ASN A 128 1.99 21.51 7.18
CA ASN A 128 1.65 22.33 8.34
C ASN A 128 0.55 21.62 9.14
N ARG A 129 0.86 21.22 10.37
CA ARG A 129 -0.01 20.47 11.28
C ARG A 129 -0.65 21.33 12.37
N ASP A 130 -0.38 22.64 12.39
CA ASP A 130 -1.02 23.54 13.35
C ASP A 130 -2.51 23.72 13.02
N PRO A 131 -3.44 23.29 13.89
CA PRO A 131 -4.89 23.41 13.65
C PRO A 131 -5.36 24.84 13.35
N ALA A 132 -4.64 25.85 13.82
CA ALA A 132 -4.98 27.23 13.54
C ALA A 132 -4.65 27.66 12.09
N THR A 133 -3.70 26.99 11.47
CA THR A 133 -3.15 27.39 10.16
C THR A 133 -3.01 26.25 9.17
N TRP A 134 -3.50 25.04 9.46
CA TRP A 134 -3.35 23.85 8.59
C TRP A 134 -4.01 23.96 7.20
N THR A 135 -4.86 24.97 6.98
CA THR A 135 -5.35 25.32 5.65
C THR A 135 -4.31 26.11 4.83
N GLN A 136 -3.21 26.53 5.44
CA GLN A 136 -2.10 27.25 4.80
C GLN A 136 -0.95 26.27 4.56
N GLN A 137 -0.99 25.57 3.44
CA GLN A 137 0.03 24.64 3.00
C GLN A 137 0.93 25.26 1.92
N SER A 138 2.19 24.79 1.81
CA SER A 138 3.06 25.17 0.72
C SER A 138 2.60 24.53 -0.59
N GLN A 139 2.58 25.30 -1.68
CA GLN A 139 2.39 24.76 -3.03
C GLN A 139 3.67 24.13 -3.61
N GLU A 140 4.82 24.59 -3.15
CA GLU A 140 6.11 24.15 -3.65
C GLU A 140 6.55 22.88 -2.89
N PRO A 141 6.98 21.84 -3.60
CA PRO A 141 7.54 20.66 -2.97
C PRO A 141 8.91 20.97 -2.36
N MET A 142 9.21 20.38 -1.20
CA MET A 142 10.56 20.41 -0.63
C MET A 142 11.56 19.71 -1.54
N ARG A 143 11.12 18.69 -2.24
CA ARG A 143 11.93 17.88 -3.14
C ARG A 143 11.11 17.33 -4.30
N THR A 144 11.76 17.27 -5.46
CA THR A 144 11.23 16.61 -6.66
C THR A 144 12.28 15.63 -7.17
N ILE A 145 11.90 14.39 -7.40
CA ILE A 145 12.73 13.36 -8.03
C ILE A 145 12.04 12.93 -9.32
N THR A 146 12.71 13.11 -10.44
CA THR A 146 12.24 12.65 -11.74
C THR A 146 12.95 11.37 -12.12
N PHE A 147 12.21 10.38 -12.58
CA PHE A 147 12.76 9.07 -12.89
C PHE A 147 13.23 9.01 -14.36
N SER A 148 14.45 8.52 -14.57
CA SER A 148 14.97 8.22 -15.89
C SER A 148 14.83 6.73 -16.18
N GLY A 149 14.11 6.38 -17.24
CA GLY A 149 14.05 5.00 -17.77
C GLY A 149 12.92 4.12 -17.27
N SER A 150 12.34 4.35 -16.11
CA SER A 150 11.16 3.60 -15.63
C SER A 150 10.29 4.43 -14.69
N LYS A 151 8.99 4.28 -14.80
CA LYS A 151 8.00 4.98 -13.97
C LYS A 151 7.94 4.34 -12.58
N ALA A 152 7.96 5.17 -11.53
CA ALA A 152 7.62 4.70 -10.20
C ALA A 152 6.12 4.47 -10.10
N THR A 153 5.73 3.36 -9.50
CA THR A 153 4.34 2.96 -9.31
C THR A 153 3.92 3.03 -7.86
N VAL A 154 4.85 2.75 -6.96
CA VAL A 154 4.66 2.77 -5.51
C VAL A 154 5.87 3.41 -4.83
N ALA A 155 5.62 4.06 -3.70
CA ALA A 155 6.68 4.57 -2.84
C ALA A 155 6.25 4.58 -1.37
N ALA A 156 7.24 4.54 -0.48
CA ALA A 156 7.08 4.72 0.96
C ALA A 156 8.35 5.35 1.54
N PHE A 157 8.22 6.06 2.65
CA PHE A 157 9.37 6.46 3.46
C PHE A 157 9.97 5.25 4.15
N ASP A 158 11.28 5.28 4.44
CA ASP A 158 11.94 4.30 5.30
C ASP A 158 11.60 4.52 6.78
N ALA A 159 12.14 3.68 7.66
CA ALA A 159 11.89 3.73 9.11
C ALA A 159 12.30 5.06 9.78
N PHE A 160 13.30 5.73 9.22
CA PHE A 160 13.92 6.93 9.80
C PHE A 160 13.60 8.19 9.03
N ASP A 161 12.75 8.10 8.01
CA ASP A 161 12.40 9.20 7.10
C ASP A 161 13.63 9.82 6.37
N THR A 162 14.74 9.06 6.30
CA THR A 162 15.98 9.50 5.64
C THR A 162 16.04 9.11 4.18
N HIS A 163 15.33 8.05 3.81
CA HIS A 163 15.27 7.55 2.45
C HIS A 163 13.82 7.29 2.01
N ILE A 164 13.65 7.22 0.71
CA ILE A 164 12.39 6.84 0.08
C ILE A 164 12.63 5.57 -0.74
N ILE A 165 11.84 4.54 -0.45
CA ILE A 165 11.82 3.28 -1.18
C ILE A 165 10.79 3.40 -2.29
N THR A 166 11.17 3.07 -3.52
CA THR A 166 10.27 3.12 -4.69
C THR A 166 10.23 1.77 -5.41
N GLY A 167 9.05 1.41 -5.91
CA GLY A 167 8.88 0.31 -6.85
C GLY A 167 8.47 0.83 -8.22
N HIS A 168 8.95 0.20 -9.29
CA HIS A 168 8.84 0.69 -10.66
C HIS A 168 8.09 -0.28 -11.58
N GLU A 169 7.65 0.24 -12.73
CA GLU A 169 6.93 -0.52 -13.77
C GLU A 169 7.78 -1.65 -14.37
N ASN A 170 9.11 -1.49 -14.42
CA ASN A 170 10.03 -2.49 -14.94
C ASN A 170 10.51 -3.53 -13.90
N GLY A 171 9.94 -3.52 -12.70
CA GLY A 171 10.31 -4.44 -11.62
C GLY A 171 11.49 -3.99 -10.75
N LYS A 172 12.09 -2.84 -11.05
CA LYS A 172 13.13 -2.23 -10.22
C LYS A 172 12.55 -1.78 -8.88
N VAL A 173 13.27 -2.01 -7.80
CA VAL A 173 13.07 -1.41 -6.49
C VAL A 173 14.29 -0.58 -6.17
N ALA A 174 14.12 0.67 -5.76
CA ALA A 174 15.22 1.60 -5.55
C ALA A 174 15.05 2.40 -4.27
N LEU A 175 16.19 2.80 -3.71
CA LEU A 175 16.32 3.62 -2.51
C LEU A 175 16.87 4.99 -2.91
N TYR A 176 16.15 6.05 -2.57
CA TYR A 176 16.54 7.44 -2.84
C TYR A 176 16.79 8.17 -1.53
N THR A 177 17.87 8.96 -1.47
CA THR A 177 18.15 9.83 -0.32
C THR A 177 17.12 10.96 -0.28
N HIS A 178 16.53 11.16 0.90
CA HIS A 178 15.55 12.22 1.12
C HIS A 178 16.19 13.49 1.71
N ASP A 179 17.15 13.38 2.62
CA ASP A 179 17.76 14.51 3.34
C ASP A 179 18.91 15.20 2.62
N ALA A 180 19.42 14.66 1.51
CA ALA A 180 20.52 15.30 0.79
C ALA A 180 20.10 16.66 0.22
N LYS A 181 21.01 17.65 0.23
CA LYS A 181 20.84 18.89 -0.53
C LYS A 181 20.61 18.55 -2.01
N GLU A 182 19.86 19.39 -2.72
CA GLU A 182 19.68 19.21 -4.16
C GLU A 182 21.04 19.04 -4.84
N PRO A 183 21.19 18.03 -5.73
CA PRO A 183 22.47 17.82 -6.40
C PRO A 183 22.81 19.06 -7.24
N GLU A 184 24.04 19.53 -7.12
CA GLU A 184 24.53 20.71 -7.88
C GLU A 184 24.44 20.51 -9.40
N SER A 185 24.43 19.25 -9.85
CA SER A 185 24.31 18.86 -11.26
C SER A 185 22.86 18.92 -11.81
N GLY A 186 21.85 19.03 -10.94
CA GLY A 186 20.44 18.93 -11.32
C GLY A 186 20.02 17.58 -11.89
N ILE A 187 20.81 16.52 -11.69
CA ILE A 187 20.54 15.17 -12.18
C ILE A 187 20.05 14.31 -10.99
N ASP A 188 18.78 13.93 -11.02
CA ASP A 188 18.13 13.15 -9.97
C ASP A 188 18.74 11.74 -9.76
N ALA A 189 19.53 11.25 -10.72
CA ALA A 189 20.25 9.98 -10.60
C ALA A 189 21.26 9.97 -9.44
N GLU A 190 21.75 11.11 -9.00
CA GLU A 190 22.66 11.23 -7.86
C GLU A 190 21.96 11.01 -6.50
N LEU A 191 20.64 11.09 -6.47
CA LEU A 191 19.83 10.81 -5.29
C LEU A 191 19.54 9.31 -5.11
N GLU A 192 19.75 8.49 -6.15
CA GLU A 192 19.61 7.06 -6.08
C GLU A 192 20.81 6.45 -5.35
N VAL A 193 20.58 5.94 -4.15
CA VAL A 193 21.61 5.33 -3.31
C VAL A 193 21.90 3.91 -3.74
N HIS A 194 20.82 3.14 -3.93
CA HIS A 194 20.91 1.73 -4.27
C HIS A 194 19.65 1.26 -5.00
N TYR A 195 19.78 0.21 -5.81
CA TYR A 195 18.63 -0.43 -6.44
C TYR A 195 18.84 -1.93 -6.63
N VAL A 196 17.73 -2.64 -6.76
CA VAL A 196 17.70 -4.06 -7.13
C VAL A 196 16.60 -4.29 -8.18
N ASN A 197 16.86 -5.17 -9.13
CA ASN A 197 15.84 -5.67 -10.06
C ASN A 197 15.17 -6.87 -9.39
N ALA A 198 14.28 -6.59 -8.43
CA ALA A 198 13.64 -7.61 -7.63
C ALA A 198 12.59 -8.39 -8.43
N HIS A 199 11.92 -7.73 -9.36
CA HIS A 199 10.84 -8.27 -10.17
C HIS A 199 11.15 -8.16 -11.68
N THR A 200 10.39 -8.89 -12.48
CA THR A 200 10.50 -8.84 -13.96
C THR A 200 9.40 -8.00 -14.61
N GLU A 201 8.35 -7.66 -13.86
CA GLU A 201 7.23 -6.84 -14.29
C GLU A 201 6.88 -5.80 -13.21
N ASN A 202 5.82 -5.03 -13.47
CA ASN A 202 5.37 -3.93 -12.64
C ASN A 202 5.22 -4.31 -11.14
N VAL A 203 5.87 -3.53 -10.27
CA VAL A 203 5.66 -3.56 -8.82
C VAL A 203 4.34 -2.87 -8.51
N THR A 204 3.38 -3.62 -8.00
CA THR A 204 2.00 -3.16 -7.80
C THR A 204 1.74 -2.58 -6.42
N ASP A 205 2.43 -3.10 -5.40
CA ASP A 205 2.31 -2.63 -4.02
C ASP A 205 3.64 -2.79 -3.26
N LEU A 206 3.81 -1.94 -2.26
CA LEU A 206 4.95 -1.95 -1.34
C LEU A 206 4.42 -1.58 0.04
N GLN A 207 4.63 -2.46 1.02
CA GLN A 207 4.22 -2.23 2.39
C GLN A 207 5.35 -2.57 3.36
N LEU A 208 5.66 -1.62 4.25
CA LEU A 208 6.64 -1.82 5.31
C LEU A 208 6.13 -2.81 6.35
N SER A 209 7.03 -3.56 6.96
CA SER A 209 6.75 -4.33 8.15
C SER A 209 6.42 -3.39 9.32
N TRP A 210 5.80 -3.92 10.36
CA TRP A 210 5.43 -3.13 11.55
C TRP A 210 6.64 -2.49 12.25
N ASP A 211 7.82 -3.13 12.17
CA ASP A 211 9.10 -2.68 12.72
C ASP A 211 9.98 -1.97 11.68
N SER A 212 9.50 -1.86 10.44
CA SER A 212 10.15 -1.21 9.30
C SER A 212 11.56 -1.75 8.97
N THR A 213 11.92 -2.94 9.47
CA THR A 213 13.23 -3.58 9.16
C THR A 213 13.26 -4.19 7.76
N TYR A 214 12.12 -4.57 7.25
CA TYR A 214 11.93 -5.08 5.89
C TYR A 214 10.60 -4.57 5.32
N PHE A 215 10.43 -4.73 4.04
CA PHE A 215 9.16 -4.47 3.38
C PHE A 215 8.79 -5.63 2.46
N ILE A 216 7.51 -5.71 2.13
CA ILE A 216 6.99 -6.68 1.19
C ILE A 216 6.56 -5.98 -0.10
N THR A 217 6.88 -6.57 -1.23
CA THR A 217 6.45 -6.12 -2.55
C THR A 217 5.56 -7.16 -3.21
N SER A 218 4.67 -6.72 -4.07
CA SER A 218 3.91 -7.57 -4.98
C SER A 218 4.08 -7.10 -6.41
N SER A 219 3.99 -8.03 -7.37
CA SER A 219 4.19 -7.72 -8.77
C SER A 219 3.27 -8.51 -9.70
N LYS A 220 3.11 -7.97 -10.91
CA LYS A 220 2.42 -8.62 -12.01
C LYS A 220 3.16 -9.87 -12.52
N ASP A 221 4.44 -10.03 -12.20
CA ASP A 221 5.24 -11.22 -12.50
C ASP A 221 4.85 -12.46 -11.68
N LYS A 222 3.77 -12.37 -10.89
CA LYS A 222 3.21 -13.44 -10.05
C LYS A 222 4.09 -13.79 -8.85
N THR A 223 4.96 -12.89 -8.44
CA THR A 223 5.78 -13.06 -7.25
C THR A 223 5.55 -11.94 -6.23
N SER A 224 5.78 -12.28 -4.98
CA SER A 224 5.91 -11.33 -3.88
C SER A 224 7.25 -11.56 -3.21
N HIS A 225 7.94 -10.49 -2.83
CA HIS A 225 9.24 -10.57 -2.17
C HIS A 225 9.22 -9.86 -0.82
N ILE A 226 9.87 -10.46 0.16
CA ILE A 226 10.34 -9.75 1.35
C ILE A 226 11.74 -9.28 1.05
N ILE A 227 11.97 -7.98 1.24
CA ILE A 227 13.21 -7.27 0.92
C ILE A 227 13.67 -6.53 2.16
N ASP A 228 14.96 -6.59 2.46
CA ASP A 228 15.57 -5.81 3.55
C ASP A 228 15.47 -4.32 3.26
N ALA A 229 15.03 -3.53 4.23
CA ALA A 229 14.78 -2.10 4.02
C ALA A 229 16.07 -1.27 3.86
N THR A 230 17.21 -1.81 4.30
CA THR A 230 18.50 -1.11 4.28
C THR A 230 19.38 -1.54 3.10
N THR A 231 19.50 -2.87 2.91
CA THR A 231 20.41 -3.43 1.90
C THR A 231 19.73 -3.67 0.56
N LEU A 232 18.41 -3.67 0.49
CA LEU A 232 17.58 -4.09 -0.63
C LEU A 232 17.81 -5.56 -1.05
N ASP A 233 18.38 -6.40 -0.18
CA ASP A 233 18.52 -7.82 -0.46
C ASP A 233 17.15 -8.52 -0.44
N VAL A 234 16.90 -9.35 -1.43
CA VAL A 234 15.69 -10.19 -1.45
C VAL A 234 15.85 -11.33 -0.46
N ILE A 235 15.17 -11.25 0.69
CA ILE A 235 15.24 -12.23 1.76
C ILE A 235 14.43 -13.49 1.40
N LYS A 236 13.21 -13.32 0.88
CA LYS A 236 12.30 -14.41 0.52
C LYS A 236 11.44 -14.08 -0.69
N THR A 237 11.09 -15.13 -1.44
CA THR A 237 10.22 -15.08 -2.62
C THR A 237 9.02 -15.98 -2.41
N TYR A 238 7.82 -15.48 -2.73
CA TYR A 238 6.55 -16.21 -2.69
C TYR A 238 5.96 -16.27 -4.10
N PRO A 239 6.16 -17.39 -4.83
CA PRO A 239 5.67 -17.54 -6.20
C PRO A 239 4.19 -17.91 -6.20
N THR A 240 3.42 -17.32 -7.08
CA THR A 240 1.98 -17.60 -7.25
C THR A 240 1.67 -17.96 -8.71
N ASP A 241 0.48 -18.49 -8.93
CA ASP A 241 0.01 -18.84 -10.29
C ASP A 241 -0.72 -17.69 -10.99
N THR A 242 -1.05 -16.62 -10.23
CA THR A 242 -1.77 -15.44 -10.73
C THR A 242 -1.02 -14.15 -10.44
N PRO A 243 -1.18 -13.10 -11.25
CA PRO A 243 -0.62 -11.78 -10.97
C PRO A 243 -1.07 -11.26 -9.62
N LEU A 244 -0.17 -10.60 -8.90
CA LEU A 244 -0.43 -10.03 -7.59
C LEU A 244 -0.68 -8.51 -7.70
N ASN A 245 -1.57 -8.01 -6.86
CA ASN A 245 -1.87 -6.60 -6.73
C ASN A 245 -1.42 -6.03 -5.39
N SER A 246 -1.46 -6.82 -4.32
CA SER A 246 -1.06 -6.38 -2.98
C SER A 246 -0.57 -7.56 -2.14
N ALA A 247 0.33 -7.26 -1.20
CA ALA A 247 0.87 -8.23 -0.25
C ALA A 247 1.10 -7.55 1.11
N ILE A 248 0.86 -8.32 2.18
CA ILE A 248 1.06 -7.86 3.57
C ILE A 248 1.75 -8.92 4.40
N THR A 249 2.44 -8.51 5.46
CA THR A 249 2.98 -9.40 6.49
C THR A 249 2.18 -9.27 7.78
N LEU A 250 1.90 -10.38 8.45
CA LEU A 250 1.23 -10.35 9.74
C LEU A 250 2.27 -10.08 10.86
N PRO A 251 2.03 -9.06 11.73
CA PRO A 251 3.00 -8.71 12.78
C PRO A 251 3.08 -9.75 13.90
N THR A 252 1.99 -10.44 14.19
CA THR A 252 1.88 -11.38 15.32
C THR A 252 2.12 -12.84 14.95
N ARG A 253 2.19 -13.15 13.66
CA ARG A 253 2.33 -14.52 13.16
C ARG A 253 3.26 -14.58 11.95
N PRO A 254 3.99 -15.68 11.75
CA PRO A 254 4.93 -15.83 10.65
C PRO A 254 4.21 -16.11 9.32
N TYR A 255 3.24 -15.27 8.96
CA TYR A 255 2.50 -15.41 7.72
C TYR A 255 2.57 -14.15 6.85
N VAL A 256 2.60 -14.39 5.57
CA VAL A 256 2.42 -13.42 4.50
C VAL A 256 1.07 -13.67 3.86
N VAL A 257 0.31 -12.61 3.60
CA VAL A 257 -0.95 -12.71 2.87
C VAL A 257 -0.79 -11.97 1.55
N VAL A 258 -1.08 -12.65 0.45
CA VAL A 258 -1.01 -12.08 -0.90
C VAL A 258 -2.38 -12.11 -1.56
N GLY A 259 -2.68 -11.07 -2.32
CA GLY A 259 -3.93 -10.91 -3.04
C GLY A 259 -3.69 -10.42 -4.46
N GLY A 260 -4.53 -10.87 -5.37
CA GLY A 260 -4.47 -10.51 -6.77
C GLY A 260 -5.55 -11.23 -7.55
N GLY A 261 -5.22 -11.62 -8.75
CA GLY A 261 -6.10 -12.33 -9.66
C GLY A 261 -5.94 -11.85 -11.09
N GLN A 262 -6.48 -12.58 -12.01
CA GLN A 262 -6.45 -12.22 -13.42
C GLN A 262 -7.39 -11.04 -13.68
N GLU A 263 -6.94 -10.07 -14.45
CA GLU A 263 -7.77 -8.91 -14.83
C GLU A 263 -9.05 -9.32 -15.53
N ALA A 264 -10.14 -8.60 -15.26
CA ALA A 264 -11.48 -8.91 -15.80
C ALA A 264 -11.52 -8.96 -17.34
N MET A 265 -10.68 -8.18 -18.02
CA MET A 265 -10.57 -8.23 -19.49
C MET A 265 -9.98 -9.55 -20.01
N SER A 266 -9.17 -10.23 -19.22
CA SER A 266 -8.58 -11.54 -19.57
C SER A 266 -9.51 -12.73 -19.22
N VAL A 267 -10.52 -12.50 -18.39
CA VAL A 267 -11.48 -13.52 -17.93
C VAL A 267 -12.53 -13.86 -19.02
N THR A 268 -12.71 -13.03 -20.03
CA THR A 268 -13.66 -13.28 -21.14
C THR A 268 -13.28 -14.51 -22.00
N THR A 269 -12.05 -15.01 -21.89
CA THR A 269 -11.55 -16.21 -22.59
C THR A 269 -11.47 -17.45 -21.72
N THR A 270 -11.63 -17.31 -20.40
CA THR A 270 -11.58 -18.45 -19.45
C THR A 270 -12.91 -18.56 -18.71
N SER A 271 -13.42 -19.76 -18.55
CA SER A 271 -14.70 -20.00 -17.85
C SER A 271 -14.69 -19.36 -16.46
N ALA A 272 -15.79 -18.70 -16.07
CA ALA A 272 -15.98 -18.02 -14.78
C ALA A 272 -15.70 -18.90 -13.52
N ARG A 273 -15.51 -20.20 -13.69
CA ARG A 273 -15.12 -21.15 -12.63
C ARG A 273 -13.61 -21.15 -12.31
N GLN A 274 -12.77 -20.45 -13.07
CA GLN A 274 -11.31 -20.40 -12.87
C GLN A 274 -10.80 -19.11 -12.23
N GLY A 275 -11.66 -18.15 -11.89
CA GLY A 275 -11.27 -16.96 -11.15
C GLY A 275 -10.88 -17.30 -9.73
N LYS A 276 -9.59 -17.40 -9.46
CA LYS A 276 -9.05 -17.61 -8.10
C LYS A 276 -8.86 -16.24 -7.44
N PHE A 277 -9.93 -15.72 -6.85
CA PHE A 277 -9.92 -14.42 -6.17
C PHE A 277 -9.84 -14.65 -4.65
N GLU A 278 -8.73 -15.25 -4.23
CA GLU A 278 -8.50 -15.70 -2.86
C GLU A 278 -7.35 -14.93 -2.23
N SER A 279 -7.49 -14.61 -0.94
CA SER A 279 -6.35 -14.23 -0.11
C SER A 279 -5.55 -15.48 0.19
N ARG A 280 -4.28 -15.53 -0.21
CA ARG A 280 -3.41 -16.68 -0.02
C ARG A 280 -2.46 -16.42 1.12
N PHE A 281 -2.36 -17.37 2.03
CA PHE A 281 -1.49 -17.33 3.20
C PHE A 281 -0.26 -18.18 2.96
N TRP A 282 0.89 -17.56 3.13
CA TRP A 282 2.19 -18.21 2.99
C TRP A 282 2.92 -18.18 4.32
N HIS A 283 3.64 -19.26 4.65
CA HIS A 283 4.54 -19.23 5.79
C HIS A 283 5.74 -18.34 5.48
N LYS A 284 6.01 -17.35 6.33
CA LYS A 284 7.01 -16.31 6.09
C LYS A 284 8.44 -16.86 5.91
N VAL A 285 8.79 -17.91 6.67
CA VAL A 285 10.15 -18.49 6.66
C VAL A 285 10.29 -19.59 5.64
N PHE A 286 9.33 -20.54 5.57
CA PHE A 286 9.42 -21.70 4.69
C PHE A 286 8.99 -21.41 3.25
N ALA A 287 8.31 -20.28 3.00
CA ALA A 287 7.76 -19.90 1.71
C ALA A 287 6.81 -20.99 1.13
N GLU A 288 6.03 -21.63 2.00
CA GLU A 288 5.03 -22.62 1.64
C GLU A 288 3.62 -22.04 1.81
N GLU A 289 2.75 -22.34 0.84
CA GLU A 289 1.35 -21.91 0.90
C GLU A 289 0.59 -22.76 1.93
N CYS A 290 0.05 -22.09 2.98
CA CYS A 290 -0.60 -22.78 4.11
C CYS A 290 -2.12 -22.78 4.00
N ALA A 291 -2.73 -21.72 3.44
CA ALA A 291 -4.17 -21.57 3.38
C ALA A 291 -4.62 -20.61 2.28
N ARG A 292 -5.87 -20.77 1.87
CA ARG A 292 -6.58 -19.85 0.96
C ARG A 292 -7.91 -19.44 1.56
N LEU A 293 -8.21 -18.16 1.50
CA LEU A 293 -9.48 -17.63 1.96
C LEU A 293 -10.23 -17.00 0.77
N PRO A 294 -11.26 -17.70 0.26
CA PRO A 294 -12.11 -17.14 -0.78
C PRO A 294 -13.04 -16.07 -0.21
N GLY A 295 -13.51 -15.16 -1.05
CA GLY A 295 -14.48 -14.17 -0.59
C GLY A 295 -14.88 -13.15 -1.64
N HIS A 296 -13.98 -12.71 -2.49
CA HIS A 296 -14.25 -11.73 -3.54
C HIS A 296 -14.77 -12.36 -4.84
N PHE A 297 -15.61 -11.60 -5.55
CA PHE A 297 -16.13 -11.97 -6.87
C PHE A 297 -15.29 -11.45 -8.03
N GLY A 298 -14.18 -10.80 -7.73
CA GLY A 298 -13.21 -10.26 -8.67
C GLY A 298 -11.82 -10.22 -8.05
N PRO A 299 -10.80 -9.77 -8.79
CA PRO A 299 -9.44 -9.62 -8.28
C PRO A 299 -9.39 -8.82 -6.98
N ILE A 300 -8.53 -9.26 -6.07
CA ILE A 300 -8.19 -8.48 -4.89
C ILE A 300 -7.21 -7.40 -5.34
N ASN A 301 -7.55 -6.14 -5.14
CA ASN A 301 -6.73 -5.02 -5.55
C ASN A 301 -5.84 -4.49 -4.42
N THR A 302 -6.28 -4.67 -3.18
CA THR A 302 -5.58 -4.09 -2.03
C THR A 302 -5.78 -4.95 -0.79
N LEU A 303 -4.74 -5.02 0.02
CA LEU A 303 -4.72 -5.65 1.34
C LEU A 303 -4.19 -4.66 2.37
N ALA A 304 -4.70 -4.73 3.59
CA ALA A 304 -4.16 -4.00 4.72
C ALA A 304 -4.19 -4.89 5.97
N VAL A 305 -3.13 -4.82 6.77
CA VAL A 305 -3.07 -5.53 8.05
C VAL A 305 -3.54 -4.60 9.18
N HIS A 306 -4.34 -5.14 10.07
CA HIS A 306 -4.71 -4.43 11.29
C HIS A 306 -3.46 -4.29 12.20
N PRO A 307 -3.17 -3.11 12.78
CA PRO A 307 -1.94 -2.88 13.54
C PRO A 307 -1.70 -3.86 14.68
N THR A 308 -2.75 -4.35 15.33
CA THR A 308 -2.63 -5.39 16.38
C THR A 308 -2.30 -6.79 15.82
N GLY A 309 -2.36 -6.98 14.50
CA GLY A 309 -2.19 -8.30 13.88
C GLY A 309 -3.35 -9.28 14.06
N ASN A 310 -4.48 -8.83 14.63
CA ASN A 310 -5.64 -9.67 14.91
C ASN A 310 -6.62 -9.78 13.74
N ALA A 311 -6.43 -8.96 12.71
CA ALA A 311 -7.25 -8.96 11.51
C ALA A 311 -6.46 -8.50 10.29
N TYR A 312 -6.99 -8.76 9.12
CA TYR A 312 -6.60 -8.10 7.88
C TYR A 312 -7.85 -7.70 7.08
N ALA A 313 -7.71 -6.70 6.26
CA ALA A 313 -8.75 -6.28 5.34
C ALA A 313 -8.33 -6.53 3.90
N SER A 314 -9.30 -6.86 3.05
CA SER A 314 -9.13 -7.02 1.60
C SER A 314 -10.16 -6.18 0.85
N GLY A 315 -9.72 -5.54 -0.22
CA GLY A 315 -10.56 -4.76 -1.13
C GLY A 315 -10.46 -5.29 -2.54
N GLY A 316 -11.61 -5.51 -3.18
CA GLY A 316 -11.70 -6.16 -4.48
C GLY A 316 -12.26 -5.30 -5.60
N GLU A 317 -12.20 -5.83 -6.81
CA GLU A 317 -12.84 -5.28 -8.00
C GLU A 317 -14.38 -5.26 -7.87
N ASP A 318 -14.93 -6.10 -6.98
CA ASP A 318 -16.35 -6.21 -6.66
C ASP A 318 -16.91 -5.00 -5.86
N GLY A 319 -16.06 -4.06 -5.45
CA GLY A 319 -16.46 -2.87 -4.69
C GLY A 319 -16.67 -3.11 -3.19
N TYR A 320 -16.42 -4.33 -2.71
CA TYR A 320 -16.56 -4.66 -1.29
C TYR A 320 -15.21 -4.63 -0.57
N VAL A 321 -15.22 -4.13 0.67
CA VAL A 321 -14.15 -4.38 1.64
C VAL A 321 -14.56 -5.52 2.55
N ARG A 322 -13.64 -6.41 2.85
CA ARG A 322 -13.83 -7.49 3.82
C ARG A 322 -12.80 -7.39 4.91
N ILE A 323 -13.25 -7.24 6.16
CA ILE A 323 -12.38 -7.31 7.34
C ILE A 323 -12.49 -8.71 7.91
N ASN A 324 -11.38 -9.42 7.95
CA ASN A 324 -11.28 -10.79 8.42
C ASN A 324 -10.59 -10.80 9.79
N TRP A 325 -11.36 -10.92 10.86
CA TRP A 325 -10.84 -11.10 12.22
C TRP A 325 -10.43 -12.55 12.43
N PHE A 326 -9.24 -12.75 12.96
CA PHE A 326 -8.75 -14.08 13.32
C PHE A 326 -9.40 -14.56 14.60
N ASP A 327 -9.83 -15.83 14.62
CA ASP A 327 -10.40 -16.45 15.81
C ASP A 327 -9.30 -16.78 16.83
N ASP A 328 -9.68 -16.94 18.10
CA ASP A 328 -8.76 -17.37 19.16
C ASP A 328 -8.02 -18.67 18.83
N SER A 329 -8.68 -19.56 18.10
CA SER A 329 -8.08 -20.81 17.63
C SER A 329 -6.87 -20.59 16.73
N PHE A 330 -6.88 -19.53 15.89
CA PHE A 330 -5.74 -19.16 15.04
C PHE A 330 -4.51 -18.82 15.88
N PHE A 331 -4.70 -18.14 17.01
CA PHE A 331 -3.61 -17.76 17.91
C PHE A 331 -3.12 -18.91 18.81
N LYS A 332 -4.01 -19.86 19.12
CA LYS A 332 -3.69 -21.05 19.93
C LYS A 332 -3.04 -22.17 19.13
N THR A 333 -3.30 -22.24 17.83
CA THR A 333 -2.69 -23.24 16.95
C THR A 333 -1.21 -22.92 16.77
N LYS A 334 -0.34 -23.93 16.90
CA LYS A 334 1.08 -23.75 16.59
C LYS A 334 1.22 -23.33 15.14
N PRO A 335 2.11 -22.36 14.82
CA PRO A 335 2.41 -22.01 13.44
C PRO A 335 2.87 -23.25 12.68
N TYR A 336 2.55 -23.31 11.37
CA TYR A 336 3.05 -24.35 10.49
C TYR A 336 4.58 -24.45 10.59
N GLY A 337 5.11 -25.66 10.78
CA GLY A 337 6.55 -25.87 10.97
C GLY A 337 7.11 -25.65 12.38
N ALA A 338 6.29 -25.27 13.37
CA ALA A 338 6.75 -25.09 14.76
C ALA A 338 7.12 -26.42 15.47
N ASP A 339 6.83 -27.55 14.84
CA ASP A 339 7.21 -28.88 15.36
C ASP A 339 8.58 -29.35 14.85
N PHE A 340 9.27 -28.58 14.02
CA PHE A 340 10.69 -28.78 13.74
C PHE A 340 11.47 -28.25 14.95
N GLU A 341 11.65 -29.09 15.96
CA GLU A 341 12.67 -28.87 16.98
C GLU A 341 14.01 -28.78 16.23
N ILE A 342 14.69 -27.67 16.36
CA ILE A 342 16.12 -27.59 16.03
C ILE A 342 16.74 -28.63 16.95
N ALA A 343 17.16 -29.77 16.38
CA ALA A 343 17.96 -30.71 17.12
C ALA A 343 19.20 -29.92 17.61
N ASP A 344 19.31 -29.75 18.91
CA ASP A 344 20.50 -29.21 19.50
C ASP A 344 21.66 -30.14 19.10
N GLU A 345 22.38 -29.78 18.03
CA GLU A 345 23.69 -30.28 17.72
C GLU A 345 24.67 -29.59 18.68
N ASP A 346 24.67 -30.05 19.97
CA ASP A 346 25.77 -29.82 20.87
C ASP A 346 25.71 -30.84 22.01
N GLN A 347 26.33 -31.99 21.80
CA GLN A 347 27.05 -32.76 22.84
C GLN A 347 28.29 -33.40 22.24
#